data_cd425b9efbf50db374ad0eea4848b4f0
#
_entry.id   cd425b9efbf50db374ad0eea4848b4f0
#
_cell.length_a   1.000
_cell.length_b   1.000
_cell.length_c   1.000
_cell.angle_alpha   90.00
_cell.angle_beta   90.00
_cell.angle_gamma   90.00
#
_symmetry.space_group_name_H-M   'P 1'
#
loop_
_entity.id
_entity.type
_entity.pdbx_description
1 polymer ?
#
loop_
_entity_poly.entity_id
_entity_poly.type
_entity_poly.pdbx_seq_one_letter_code
_entity_poly.pdbx_strand_id
1 'polypeptide(L)'
;MELRSTFQSIISLHQEELPFALQERSTQLPLDGNRIVTVTGIRRCGKSSLLGLTINRLLQQGIPKERILYVGFDDERFLSMSPENFDELLQAYREMYPDTSLKDVYMFFDEIQLIEGWELFVLRVYKNYCKHIFATGSTAKMLSEEMASALRGWPDEYREYPLSFKEYLAFKGIKANPFSEAGKAKLAVSFRGYCEEGGFPEVVLEKSKMEKVKILQSYFNTMLFRDMVEHYHIGASPSVVRYFLKRVMNNLTKPTSVNNIYNDLKSQGLKVSKDSLYLWLDYACNIFMFRKVEKYDKSMVKQRSAPAKYYVADIALRNAVLLPESEDAGKALENIVYLNLERTLGEEDGIFYFYESKECDFVVKKGERVAELIQVCWTLNDDNAEREIGGLIAASSVTGCKQGKIITFSQRETFERDGIRIEVMPIWEME
;
A
#
# COMPACT_ATOMS: atom_id res chain seq x y z
N MET A 1 32.14 16.77 13.89
CA MET A 1 33.04 15.65 13.53
C MET A 1 32.35 14.30 13.70
N GLU A 2 31.58 14.07 14.76
CA GLU A 2 30.94 12.78 15.01
C GLU A 2 29.91 12.37 13.94
N LEU A 3 29.02 13.28 13.54
CA LEU A 3 27.98 12.98 12.57
C LEU A 3 28.55 12.73 11.16
N ARG A 4 29.59 13.46 10.75
CA ARG A 4 30.26 13.27 9.45
C ARG A 4 30.90 11.89 9.35
N SER A 5 31.62 11.45 10.40
CA SER A 5 32.21 10.11 10.45
C SER A 5 31.13 9.02 10.48
N THR A 6 29.97 9.30 11.08
CA THR A 6 28.81 8.41 11.03
C THR A 6 28.31 8.23 9.60
N PHE A 7 28.14 9.32 8.85
CA PHE A 7 27.75 9.23 7.44
C PHE A 7 28.76 8.46 6.61
N GLN A 8 30.07 8.73 6.78
CA GLN A 8 31.14 8.00 6.07
C GLN A 8 31.06 6.49 6.36
N SER A 9 30.86 6.12 7.63
CA SER A 9 30.73 4.72 8.04
C SER A 9 29.48 4.05 7.41
N ILE A 10 28.33 4.73 7.39
CA ILE A 10 27.08 4.22 6.80
C ILE A 10 27.22 4.05 5.29
N ILE A 11 27.79 5.05 4.59
CA ILE A 11 28.01 4.98 3.14
C ILE A 11 28.93 3.81 2.80
N SER A 12 30.04 3.64 3.52
CA SER A 12 30.98 2.55 3.32
C SER A 12 30.32 1.18 3.53
N LEU A 13 29.58 1.03 4.63
CA LEU A 13 28.89 -0.22 4.95
C LEU A 13 27.93 -0.65 3.82
N HIS A 14 27.11 0.26 3.33
CA HIS A 14 26.17 -0.06 2.26
C HIS A 14 26.89 -0.36 0.93
N GLN A 15 28.00 0.30 0.62
CA GLN A 15 28.76 0.02 -0.58
C GLN A 15 29.50 -1.33 -0.52
N GLU A 16 29.84 -1.82 0.66
CA GLU A 16 30.41 -3.16 0.86
C GLU A 16 29.38 -4.28 0.60
N GLU A 17 28.09 -4.02 0.89
CA GLU A 17 26.98 -4.97 0.69
C GLU A 17 26.55 -5.10 -0.78
N LEU A 18 27.00 -4.20 -1.67
CA LEU A 18 26.58 -4.17 -3.07
C LEU A 18 27.22 -5.31 -3.92
N PRO A 19 26.44 -5.95 -4.82
CA PRO A 19 25.00 -5.79 -5.05
C PRO A 19 24.16 -6.52 -4.01
N PHE A 20 22.98 -5.96 -3.70
CA PHE A 20 22.08 -6.54 -2.73
C PHE A 20 21.47 -7.86 -3.23
N ALA A 21 21.39 -8.86 -2.35
CA ALA A 21 20.75 -10.16 -2.63
C ALA A 21 19.21 -10.05 -2.43
N LEU A 22 18.49 -9.61 -3.44
CA LEU A 22 17.06 -9.34 -3.39
C LEU A 22 16.29 -10.13 -4.45
N GLN A 23 15.02 -10.40 -4.18
CA GLN A 23 14.09 -10.96 -5.16
C GLN A 23 13.43 -9.84 -5.96
N GLU A 24 13.24 -10.09 -7.27
CA GLU A 24 12.64 -9.11 -8.18
C GLU A 24 11.21 -8.75 -7.82
N ARG A 25 10.85 -7.49 -8.06
CA ARG A 25 9.51 -6.95 -7.90
C ARG A 25 8.93 -6.54 -9.27
N SER A 26 7.60 -6.48 -9.34
CA SER A 26 6.91 -5.97 -10.54
C SER A 26 7.14 -4.48 -10.77
N THR A 27 7.22 -3.73 -9.69
CA THR A 27 7.51 -2.29 -9.72
C THR A 27 8.95 -2.04 -10.13
N GLN A 28 9.17 -1.15 -11.09
CA GLN A 28 10.48 -0.69 -11.51
C GLN A 28 10.51 0.84 -11.48
N LEU A 29 11.51 1.42 -10.81
CA LEU A 29 11.72 2.85 -10.79
C LEU A 29 12.51 3.31 -12.03
N PRO A 30 12.24 4.51 -12.57
CA PRO A 30 13.01 5.07 -13.69
C PRO A 30 14.44 5.40 -13.25
N LEU A 31 15.42 5.13 -14.11
CA LEU A 31 16.82 5.42 -13.82
C LEU A 31 17.25 6.79 -14.38
N ASP A 32 16.60 7.28 -15.43
CA ASP A 32 16.99 8.46 -16.22
C ASP A 32 16.04 9.65 -16.05
N GLY A 33 15.25 9.67 -14.95
CA GLY A 33 14.25 10.70 -14.71
C GLY A 33 14.86 12.07 -14.37
N ASN A 34 14.19 13.15 -14.86
CA ASN A 34 14.43 14.53 -14.42
C ASN A 34 13.47 14.93 -13.28
N ARG A 35 13.05 13.98 -12.45
CA ARG A 35 12.14 14.19 -11.31
C ARG A 35 12.71 13.52 -10.07
N ILE A 36 12.28 14.00 -8.91
CA ILE A 36 12.59 13.34 -7.64
C ILE A 36 11.68 12.13 -7.55
N VAL A 37 12.23 10.92 -7.53
CA VAL A 37 11.45 9.70 -7.37
C VAL A 37 11.14 9.51 -5.89
N THR A 38 9.85 9.47 -5.56
CA THR A 38 9.39 9.19 -4.20
C THR A 38 8.66 7.85 -4.16
N VAL A 39 9.05 6.99 -3.22
CA VAL A 39 8.44 5.69 -3.02
C VAL A 39 7.73 5.65 -1.68
N THR A 40 6.43 5.46 -1.72
CA THR A 40 5.59 5.40 -0.53
C THR A 40 4.91 4.05 -0.42
N GLY A 41 4.36 3.76 0.75
CA GLY A 41 3.65 2.53 1.00
C GLY A 41 3.75 2.11 2.47
N ILE A 42 2.94 1.13 2.84
CA ILE A 42 2.89 0.63 4.20
C ILE A 42 4.28 0.18 4.69
N ARG A 43 4.55 0.33 5.96
CA ARG A 43 5.78 -0.20 6.58
C ARG A 43 5.95 -1.70 6.26
N ARG A 44 7.18 -2.14 5.93
CA ARG A 44 7.52 -3.54 5.61
C ARG A 44 6.99 -4.10 4.27
N CYS A 45 6.43 -3.27 3.39
CA CYS A 45 6.00 -3.74 2.04
C CYS A 45 7.16 -3.95 1.06
N GLY A 46 8.38 -3.45 1.36
CA GLY A 46 9.57 -3.65 0.53
C GLY A 46 10.13 -2.40 -0.14
N LYS A 47 9.82 -1.18 0.35
CA LYS A 47 10.34 0.09 -0.20
C LYS A 47 11.87 0.14 -0.28
N SER A 48 12.55 -0.18 0.83
CA SER A 48 14.03 -0.25 0.89
C SER A 48 14.58 -1.28 -0.10
N SER A 49 13.91 -2.44 -0.22
CA SER A 49 14.28 -3.47 -1.21
C SER A 49 14.11 -2.97 -2.65
N LEU A 50 13.08 -2.16 -2.93
CA LEU A 50 12.87 -1.56 -4.25
C LEU A 50 14.00 -0.56 -4.59
N LEU A 51 14.47 0.24 -3.61
CA LEU A 51 15.68 1.05 -3.78
C LEU A 51 16.91 0.17 -4.06
N GLY A 52 17.10 -0.91 -3.31
CA GLY A 52 18.20 -1.86 -3.53
C GLY A 52 18.17 -2.53 -4.91
N LEU A 53 16.98 -2.93 -5.40
CA LEU A 53 16.81 -3.43 -6.77
C LEU A 53 17.17 -2.37 -7.82
N THR A 54 16.80 -1.12 -7.57
CA THR A 54 17.14 0.01 -8.45
C THR A 54 18.66 0.22 -8.48
N ILE A 55 19.33 0.15 -7.34
CA ILE A 55 20.79 0.21 -7.24
C ILE A 55 21.43 -0.96 -8.01
N ASN A 56 20.94 -2.18 -7.83
CA ASN A 56 21.45 -3.35 -8.57
C ASN A 56 21.34 -3.15 -10.10
N ARG A 57 20.27 -2.56 -10.59
CA ARG A 57 20.10 -2.25 -12.01
C ARG A 57 21.09 -1.19 -12.49
N LEU A 58 21.40 -0.18 -11.69
CA LEU A 58 22.44 0.83 -12.00
C LEU A 58 23.83 0.17 -12.11
N LEU A 59 24.17 -0.72 -11.16
CA LEU A 59 25.43 -1.48 -11.20
C LEU A 59 25.52 -2.36 -12.44
N GLN A 60 24.42 -3.01 -12.85
CA GLN A 60 24.35 -3.81 -14.09
C GLN A 60 24.55 -2.95 -15.35
N GLN A 61 24.18 -1.66 -15.31
CA GLN A 61 24.45 -0.70 -16.38
C GLN A 61 25.87 -0.12 -16.36
N GLY A 62 26.72 -0.54 -15.41
CA GLY A 62 28.10 -0.14 -15.30
C GLY A 62 28.33 1.15 -14.47
N ILE A 63 27.33 1.61 -13.73
CA ILE A 63 27.51 2.72 -12.78
C ILE A 63 28.38 2.22 -11.62
N PRO A 64 29.52 2.88 -11.34
CA PRO A 64 30.42 2.46 -10.27
C PRO A 64 29.82 2.71 -8.89
N LYS A 65 30.19 1.90 -7.89
CA LYS A 65 29.70 1.96 -6.51
C LYS A 65 29.90 3.34 -5.87
N GLU A 66 30.99 4.01 -6.22
CA GLU A 66 31.35 5.34 -5.75
C GLU A 66 30.32 6.41 -6.14
N ARG A 67 29.56 6.19 -7.21
CA ARG A 67 28.46 7.07 -7.64
C ARG A 67 27.11 6.75 -7.00
N ILE A 68 27.07 5.83 -6.05
CA ILE A 68 25.85 5.45 -5.32
C ILE A 68 25.97 5.93 -3.88
N LEU A 69 25.13 6.88 -3.52
CA LEU A 69 24.99 7.39 -2.16
C LEU A 69 23.66 6.85 -1.59
N TYR A 70 23.73 5.87 -0.70
CA TYR A 70 22.56 5.33 0.00
C TYR A 70 22.65 5.63 1.50
N VAL A 71 21.58 6.18 2.08
CA VAL A 71 21.46 6.45 3.52
C VAL A 71 20.07 6.07 4.00
N GLY A 72 19.98 5.19 5.01
CA GLY A 72 18.78 4.89 5.77
C GLY A 72 18.68 5.80 7.00
N PHE A 73 17.66 6.64 7.06
CA PHE A 73 17.46 7.61 8.15
C PHE A 73 16.71 7.02 9.36
N ASP A 74 16.38 5.72 9.33
CA ASP A 74 15.84 4.98 10.47
C ASP A 74 16.92 4.43 11.44
N ASP A 75 18.20 4.70 11.13
CA ASP A 75 19.35 4.41 11.99
C ASP A 75 19.30 5.27 13.27
N GLU A 76 19.45 4.62 14.44
CA GLU A 76 19.37 5.29 15.75
C GLU A 76 20.43 6.41 15.93
N ARG A 77 21.52 6.37 15.19
CA ARG A 77 22.56 7.43 15.20
C ARG A 77 22.06 8.77 14.68
N PHE A 78 20.90 8.78 13.97
CA PHE A 78 20.28 9.99 13.44
C PHE A 78 19.15 10.54 14.32
N LEU A 79 18.83 9.95 15.48
CA LEU A 79 17.74 10.41 16.38
C LEU A 79 17.85 11.88 16.79
N SER A 80 19.07 12.43 16.88
CA SER A 80 19.34 13.83 17.23
C SER A 80 19.63 14.72 16.02
N MET A 81 19.47 14.19 14.80
CA MET A 81 19.76 14.94 13.57
C MET A 81 18.73 16.05 13.38
N SER A 82 19.24 17.26 13.07
CA SER A 82 18.44 18.43 12.72
C SER A 82 18.59 18.77 11.24
N PRO A 83 17.73 19.63 10.66
CA PRO A 83 17.82 20.05 9.26
C PRO A 83 19.19 20.63 8.87
N GLU A 84 19.86 21.27 9.81
CA GLU A 84 21.18 21.89 9.63
C GLU A 84 22.30 20.87 9.38
N ASN A 85 22.07 19.64 9.84
CA ASN A 85 23.05 18.56 9.74
C ASN A 85 23.11 17.89 8.36
N PHE A 86 22.16 18.15 7.47
CA PHE A 86 22.18 17.57 6.11
C PHE A 86 23.42 17.95 5.29
N ASP A 87 24.03 19.08 5.56
CA ASP A 87 25.27 19.48 4.87
C ASP A 87 26.45 18.58 5.24
N GLU A 88 26.48 18.00 6.44
CA GLU A 88 27.48 17.03 6.85
C GLU A 88 27.47 15.77 6.00
N LEU A 89 26.27 15.33 5.52
CA LEU A 89 26.14 14.21 4.59
C LEU A 89 26.87 14.50 3.26
N LEU A 90 26.61 15.67 2.66
CA LEU A 90 27.24 16.04 1.39
C LEU A 90 28.75 16.24 1.53
N GLN A 91 29.20 16.75 2.68
CA GLN A 91 30.64 16.91 2.98
C GLN A 91 31.30 15.54 3.19
N ALA A 92 30.67 14.65 3.96
CA ALA A 92 31.15 13.28 4.16
C ALA A 92 31.38 12.55 2.83
N TYR A 93 30.42 12.65 1.92
CA TYR A 93 30.53 12.03 0.61
C TYR A 93 31.66 12.64 -0.24
N ARG A 94 31.80 13.98 -0.27
CA ARG A 94 32.89 14.67 -1.02
C ARG A 94 34.26 14.33 -0.49
N GLU A 95 34.39 14.13 0.82
CA GLU A 95 35.68 13.73 1.43
C GLU A 95 36.05 12.30 1.04
N MET A 96 35.08 11.40 0.92
CA MET A 96 35.27 10.00 0.49
C MET A 96 35.62 9.94 -1.02
N TYR A 97 34.95 10.77 -1.83
CA TYR A 97 35.05 10.72 -3.30
C TYR A 97 35.29 12.11 -3.91
N PRO A 98 36.48 12.70 -3.68
CA PRO A 98 36.77 14.08 -4.09
C PRO A 98 36.73 14.28 -5.61
N ASP A 99 37.00 13.24 -6.40
CA ASP A 99 37.00 13.28 -7.86
C ASP A 99 35.62 13.04 -8.48
N THR A 100 34.61 12.75 -7.67
CA THR A 100 33.26 12.45 -8.15
C THR A 100 32.37 13.69 -8.09
N SER A 101 31.89 14.14 -9.25
CA SER A 101 30.91 15.24 -9.31
C SER A 101 29.57 14.79 -8.74
N LEU A 102 28.97 15.57 -7.84
CA LEU A 102 27.62 15.27 -7.32
C LEU A 102 26.54 15.20 -8.40
N LYS A 103 26.78 15.78 -9.58
CA LYS A 103 25.83 15.69 -10.73
C LYS A 103 25.72 14.29 -11.29
N ASP A 104 26.75 13.47 -11.10
CA ASP A 104 26.84 12.10 -11.62
C ASP A 104 26.48 11.04 -10.57
N VAL A 105 26.03 11.48 -9.37
CA VAL A 105 25.69 10.61 -8.24
C VAL A 105 24.22 10.25 -8.27
N TYR A 106 23.91 9.02 -7.93
CA TYR A 106 22.56 8.54 -7.65
C TYR A 106 22.36 8.53 -6.13
N MET A 107 21.41 9.34 -5.63
CA MET A 107 21.19 9.52 -4.20
C MET A 107 19.92 8.81 -3.77
N PHE A 108 20.06 7.92 -2.79
CA PHE A 108 18.97 7.10 -2.23
C PHE A 108 18.81 7.44 -0.76
N PHE A 109 17.66 8.00 -0.40
CA PHE A 109 17.31 8.44 0.95
C PHE A 109 16.17 7.59 1.48
N ASP A 110 16.49 6.60 2.29
CA ASP A 110 15.48 5.67 2.82
C ASP A 110 14.90 6.18 4.14
N GLU A 111 13.55 6.14 4.27
CA GLU A 111 12.77 6.65 5.41
C GLU A 111 13.14 8.10 5.81
N ILE A 112 13.42 8.97 4.81
CA ILE A 112 13.94 10.35 5.01
C ILE A 112 12.96 11.23 5.80
N GLN A 113 11.65 10.94 5.78
CA GLN A 113 10.64 11.68 6.52
C GLN A 113 10.82 11.62 8.05
N LEU A 114 11.71 10.80 8.54
CA LEU A 114 12.06 10.77 9.96
C LEU A 114 12.85 12.00 10.41
N ILE A 115 13.45 12.75 9.46
CA ILE A 115 14.22 13.97 9.74
C ILE A 115 13.39 15.18 9.33
N GLU A 116 13.12 16.08 10.26
CA GLU A 116 12.40 17.32 9.99
C GLU A 116 13.13 18.19 8.93
N GLY A 117 12.37 18.85 8.05
CA GLY A 117 12.91 19.75 7.03
C GLY A 117 13.64 19.07 5.87
N TRP A 118 13.55 17.76 5.75
CA TRP A 118 14.17 16.98 4.67
C TRP A 118 13.75 17.46 3.27
N GLU A 119 12.53 17.98 3.12
CA GLU A 119 11.99 18.44 1.84
C GLU A 119 12.83 19.60 1.26
N LEU A 120 13.21 20.52 2.13
CA LEU A 120 14.04 21.67 1.73
C LEU A 120 15.45 21.22 1.33
N PHE A 121 16.00 20.25 2.04
CA PHE A 121 17.29 19.64 1.68
C PHE A 121 17.20 18.94 0.32
N VAL A 122 16.24 18.05 0.12
CA VAL A 122 16.07 17.32 -1.15
C VAL A 122 15.87 18.29 -2.32
N LEU A 123 15.02 19.31 -2.15
CA LEU A 123 14.80 20.34 -3.17
C LEU A 123 16.10 21.11 -3.49
N ARG A 124 16.89 21.46 -2.49
CA ARG A 124 18.16 22.15 -2.66
C ARG A 124 19.16 21.27 -3.41
N VAL A 125 19.26 19.99 -3.04
CA VAL A 125 20.12 19.01 -3.72
C VAL A 125 19.68 18.87 -5.18
N TYR A 126 18.39 18.68 -5.42
CA TYR A 126 17.83 18.54 -6.76
C TYR A 126 18.11 19.73 -7.67
N LYS A 127 18.00 20.97 -7.14
CA LYS A 127 18.23 22.18 -7.93
C LYS A 127 19.70 22.44 -8.24
N ASN A 128 20.58 22.18 -7.29
CA ASN A 128 21.94 22.68 -7.34
C ASN A 128 23.00 21.60 -7.59
N TYR A 129 22.71 20.34 -7.26
CA TYR A 129 23.75 19.31 -7.21
C TYR A 129 23.43 18.06 -8.04
N CYS A 130 22.30 17.41 -7.83
CA CYS A 130 22.00 16.09 -8.38
C CYS A 130 20.57 15.99 -8.86
N LYS A 131 20.34 15.33 -10.01
CA LYS A 131 19.00 15.07 -10.55
C LYS A 131 18.48 13.66 -10.25
N HIS A 132 19.34 12.74 -9.87
CA HIS A 132 19.02 11.34 -9.63
C HIS A 132 18.78 11.12 -8.13
N ILE A 133 17.58 11.50 -7.66
CA ILE A 133 17.20 11.42 -6.25
C ILE A 133 16.03 10.46 -6.10
N PHE A 134 16.19 9.48 -5.20
CA PHE A 134 15.21 8.49 -4.81
C PHE A 134 14.98 8.60 -3.30
N ALA A 135 13.76 8.81 -2.88
CA ALA A 135 13.40 8.95 -1.47
C ALA A 135 12.26 8.01 -1.10
N THR A 136 12.30 7.39 0.08
CA THR A 136 11.18 6.57 0.57
C THR A 136 10.58 7.13 1.84
N GLY A 137 9.32 6.75 2.08
CA GLY A 137 8.64 6.99 3.34
C GLY A 137 7.41 6.12 3.56
N SER A 138 7.10 5.91 4.84
CA SER A 138 6.02 5.03 5.28
C SER A 138 4.72 5.75 5.63
N THR A 139 4.58 7.03 5.29
CA THR A 139 3.37 7.82 5.54
C THR A 139 2.86 8.50 4.29
N ALA A 140 1.53 8.65 4.19
CA ALA A 140 0.88 9.38 3.10
C ALA A 140 1.19 10.89 3.11
N LYS A 141 1.76 11.44 4.19
CA LYS A 141 2.27 12.81 4.20
C LYS A 141 3.38 13.03 3.16
N MET A 142 4.13 11.98 2.78
CA MET A 142 5.04 12.07 1.63
C MET A 142 4.33 12.17 0.28
N LEU A 143 3.00 11.91 0.25
CA LEU A 143 2.12 12.04 -0.91
C LEU A 143 1.27 13.31 -0.87
N SER A 144 1.34 14.09 0.23
CA SER A 144 0.43 15.20 0.43
C SER A 144 0.70 16.36 -0.53
N GLU A 145 -0.37 17.13 -0.82
CA GLU A 145 -0.27 18.41 -1.51
C GLU A 145 0.77 19.33 -0.85
N GLU A 146 0.98 19.19 0.46
CA GLU A 146 2.02 19.93 1.21
C GLU A 146 3.42 19.58 0.71
N MET A 147 3.70 18.29 0.44
CA MET A 147 4.99 17.87 -0.10
C MET A 147 5.12 18.20 -1.59
N ALA A 148 4.06 17.98 -2.37
CA ALA A 148 4.04 18.43 -3.77
C ALA A 148 4.26 19.95 -3.86
N SER A 149 3.70 20.72 -2.92
CA SER A 149 3.92 22.16 -2.77
C SER A 149 5.36 22.46 -2.32
N ALA A 150 5.86 21.79 -1.28
CA ALA A 150 7.23 21.97 -0.78
C ALA A 150 8.28 21.63 -1.82
N LEU A 151 8.09 20.53 -2.55
CA LEU A 151 8.94 20.10 -3.67
C LEU A 151 8.54 20.73 -5.01
N ARG A 152 7.57 21.67 -5.02
CA ARG A 152 7.18 22.48 -6.18
C ARG A 152 6.79 21.67 -7.43
N GLY A 153 6.13 20.54 -7.27
CA GLY A 153 5.67 19.67 -8.36
C GLY A 153 6.81 18.88 -9.06
N TRP A 154 7.97 18.74 -8.44
CA TRP A 154 9.08 17.93 -8.94
C TRP A 154 9.03 16.43 -8.58
N PRO A 155 8.23 15.94 -7.59
CA PRO A 155 8.15 14.52 -7.32
C PRO A 155 7.49 13.74 -8.47
N ASP A 156 7.99 12.53 -8.67
CA ASP A 156 7.37 11.45 -9.42
C ASP A 156 7.11 10.31 -8.43
N GLU A 157 5.83 10.03 -8.19
CA GLU A 157 5.40 9.23 -7.07
C GLU A 157 5.15 7.78 -7.47
N TYR A 158 5.74 6.86 -6.72
CA TYR A 158 5.56 5.42 -6.84
C TYR A 158 5.01 4.86 -5.54
N ARG A 159 3.90 4.14 -5.61
CA ARG A 159 3.35 3.47 -4.45
C ARG A 159 3.74 2.00 -4.46
N GLU A 160 4.43 1.57 -3.40
CA GLU A 160 4.80 0.17 -3.22
C GLU A 160 3.79 -0.52 -2.29
N TYR A 161 3.39 -1.72 -2.69
CA TYR A 161 2.40 -2.55 -2.00
C TYR A 161 3.05 -3.80 -1.43
N PRO A 162 2.43 -4.50 -0.45
CA PRO A 162 2.73 -5.90 -0.22
C PRO A 162 2.65 -6.68 -1.53
N LEU A 163 3.28 -7.84 -1.62
CA LEU A 163 3.34 -8.64 -2.85
C LEU A 163 1.93 -8.87 -3.43
N SER A 164 1.78 -8.73 -4.73
CA SER A 164 0.62 -9.23 -5.46
C SER A 164 0.59 -10.76 -5.44
N PHE A 165 -0.51 -11.39 -5.83
CA PHE A 165 -0.57 -12.85 -5.89
C PHE A 165 0.46 -13.42 -6.87
N LYS A 166 0.68 -12.74 -7.99
CA LYS A 166 1.71 -13.10 -8.97
C LYS A 166 3.12 -13.02 -8.37
N GLU A 167 3.43 -11.95 -7.64
CA GLU A 167 4.70 -11.81 -6.93
C GLU A 167 4.84 -12.86 -5.81
N TYR A 168 3.76 -13.14 -5.07
CA TYR A 168 3.74 -14.21 -4.06
C TYR A 168 4.11 -15.56 -4.66
N LEU A 169 3.55 -15.91 -5.82
CA LEU A 169 3.93 -17.14 -6.53
C LEU A 169 5.41 -17.15 -6.90
N ALA A 170 5.93 -16.03 -7.40
CA ALA A 170 7.35 -15.89 -7.74
C ALA A 170 8.26 -16.05 -6.51
N PHE A 171 7.92 -15.40 -5.40
CA PHE A 171 8.67 -15.48 -4.12
C PHE A 171 8.67 -16.90 -3.54
N LYS A 172 7.57 -17.65 -3.73
CA LYS A 172 7.47 -19.07 -3.34
C LYS A 172 8.10 -20.02 -4.35
N GLY A 173 8.59 -19.54 -5.49
CA GLY A 173 9.10 -20.40 -6.58
C GLY A 173 8.03 -21.26 -7.24
N ILE A 174 6.75 -20.83 -7.18
CA ILE A 174 5.61 -21.60 -7.68
C ILE A 174 5.37 -21.22 -9.14
N LYS A 175 5.53 -22.21 -10.04
CA LYS A 175 5.15 -22.10 -11.44
C LYS A 175 3.88 -22.92 -11.69
N ALA A 176 2.85 -22.31 -12.27
CA ALA A 176 1.59 -22.95 -12.61
C ALA A 176 1.11 -22.49 -13.99
N ASN A 177 0.61 -23.43 -14.79
CA ASN A 177 -0.03 -23.10 -16.08
C ASN A 177 -1.55 -22.92 -15.83
N PRO A 178 -2.11 -21.70 -15.97
CA PRO A 178 -3.52 -21.45 -15.68
C PRO A 178 -4.48 -22.17 -16.65
N PHE A 179 -3.98 -22.70 -17.76
CA PHE A 179 -4.79 -23.42 -18.75
C PHE A 179 -4.88 -24.92 -18.51
N SER A 180 -4.04 -25.50 -17.63
CA SER A 180 -4.10 -26.92 -17.27
C SER A 180 -4.85 -27.14 -15.97
N GLU A 181 -5.54 -28.28 -15.84
CA GLU A 181 -6.27 -28.63 -14.61
C GLU A 181 -5.34 -28.72 -13.39
N ALA A 182 -4.16 -29.32 -13.56
CA ALA A 182 -3.15 -29.37 -12.50
C ALA A 182 -2.64 -27.98 -12.12
N GLY A 183 -2.49 -27.08 -13.10
CA GLY A 183 -2.08 -25.70 -12.85
C GLY A 183 -3.17 -24.89 -12.15
N LYS A 184 -4.42 -25.03 -12.55
CA LYS A 184 -5.57 -24.41 -11.86
C LYS A 184 -5.68 -24.88 -10.41
N ALA A 185 -5.55 -26.20 -10.17
CA ALA A 185 -5.55 -26.73 -8.81
C ALA A 185 -4.40 -26.16 -7.96
N LYS A 186 -3.19 -26.02 -8.56
CA LYS A 186 -2.03 -25.42 -7.90
C LYS A 186 -2.26 -23.94 -7.58
N LEU A 187 -2.83 -23.16 -8.52
CA LEU A 187 -3.21 -21.77 -8.29
C LEU A 187 -4.24 -21.62 -7.18
N ALA A 188 -5.26 -22.49 -7.18
CA ALA A 188 -6.31 -22.47 -6.16
C ALA A 188 -5.75 -22.73 -4.74
N VAL A 189 -4.86 -23.72 -4.58
CA VAL A 189 -4.18 -23.99 -3.31
C VAL A 189 -3.30 -22.81 -2.90
N SER A 190 -2.53 -22.26 -3.83
CA SER A 190 -1.63 -21.13 -3.57
C SER A 190 -2.39 -19.88 -3.21
N PHE A 191 -3.55 -19.62 -3.84
CA PHE A 191 -4.37 -18.44 -3.53
C PHE A 191 -5.00 -18.52 -2.14
N ARG A 192 -5.42 -19.70 -1.69
CA ARG A 192 -5.86 -19.89 -0.29
C ARG A 192 -4.73 -19.57 0.68
N GLY A 193 -3.50 -20.04 0.39
CA GLY A 193 -2.32 -19.67 1.18
C GLY A 193 -2.09 -18.15 1.20
N TYR A 194 -2.24 -17.48 0.07
CA TYR A 194 -2.11 -16.03 -0.03
C TYR A 194 -3.19 -15.29 0.79
N CYS A 195 -4.45 -15.78 0.80
CA CYS A 195 -5.49 -15.24 1.66
C CYS A 195 -5.17 -15.39 3.16
N GLU A 196 -4.43 -16.43 3.55
CA GLU A 196 -4.02 -16.65 4.94
C GLU A 196 -2.79 -15.84 5.33
N GLU A 197 -1.73 -15.87 4.51
CA GLU A 197 -0.39 -15.34 4.80
C GLU A 197 -0.21 -13.89 4.37
N GLY A 198 -1.00 -13.42 3.40
CA GLY A 198 -0.86 -12.10 2.78
C GLY A 198 0.36 -11.97 1.86
N GLY A 199 0.73 -10.73 1.60
CA GLY A 199 1.80 -10.35 0.68
C GLY A 199 3.00 -9.65 1.32
N PHE A 200 3.12 -9.55 2.65
CA PHE A 200 4.33 -8.99 3.25
C PHE A 200 5.55 -9.87 2.93
N PRO A 201 6.61 -9.34 2.26
CA PRO A 201 7.72 -10.15 1.77
C PRO A 201 8.37 -11.04 2.85
N GLU A 202 8.66 -10.49 4.04
CA GLU A 202 9.24 -11.23 5.16
C GLU A 202 8.34 -12.39 5.63
N VAL A 203 7.01 -12.16 5.68
CA VAL A 203 6.03 -13.18 6.06
C VAL A 203 5.94 -14.28 5.00
N VAL A 204 5.98 -13.91 3.73
CA VAL A 204 5.93 -14.87 2.61
C VAL A 204 7.16 -15.77 2.60
N LEU A 205 8.33 -15.25 2.94
CA LEU A 205 9.60 -15.99 2.98
C LEU A 205 9.75 -16.85 4.26
N GLU A 206 9.07 -16.48 5.36
CA GLU A 206 9.10 -17.25 6.60
C GLU A 206 8.42 -18.63 6.40
N LYS A 207 8.97 -19.68 7.00
CA LYS A 207 8.49 -21.06 6.88
C LYS A 207 7.53 -21.47 7.99
N SER A 208 7.73 -20.92 9.19
CA SER A 208 6.95 -21.25 10.38
C SER A 208 5.64 -20.47 10.42
N LYS A 209 4.49 -21.16 10.41
CA LYS A 209 3.17 -20.50 10.55
C LYS A 209 3.07 -19.66 11.85
N MET A 210 3.65 -20.13 12.93
CA MET A 210 3.65 -19.43 14.21
C MET A 210 4.47 -18.14 14.14
N GLU A 211 5.63 -18.18 13.51
CA GLU A 211 6.49 -16.99 13.37
C GLU A 211 5.84 -15.97 12.42
N LYS A 212 5.18 -16.39 11.34
CA LYS A 212 4.39 -15.49 10.47
C LYS A 212 3.38 -14.66 11.27
N VAL A 213 2.60 -15.31 12.14
CA VAL A 213 1.62 -14.63 12.98
C VAL A 213 2.29 -13.64 13.92
N LYS A 214 3.42 -14.01 14.55
CA LYS A 214 4.18 -13.10 15.43
C LYS A 214 4.72 -11.88 14.68
N ILE A 215 5.27 -12.09 13.47
CA ILE A 215 5.75 -11.00 12.61
C ILE A 215 4.61 -10.03 12.31
N LEU A 216 3.46 -10.54 11.85
CA LEU A 216 2.29 -9.71 11.54
C LEU A 216 1.74 -8.96 12.76
N GLN A 217 1.70 -9.62 13.91
CA GLN A 217 1.30 -8.97 15.17
C GLN A 217 2.30 -7.88 15.58
N SER A 218 3.61 -8.10 15.38
CA SER A 218 4.64 -7.09 15.57
C SER A 218 4.44 -5.89 14.64
N TYR A 219 4.13 -6.12 13.36
CA TYR A 219 3.83 -5.06 12.40
C TYR A 219 2.63 -4.23 12.81
N PHE A 220 1.53 -4.89 13.15
CA PHE A 220 0.34 -4.20 13.64
C PHE A 220 0.63 -3.37 14.90
N ASN A 221 1.38 -3.93 15.85
CA ASN A 221 1.77 -3.22 17.07
C ASN A 221 2.65 -2.00 16.77
N THR A 222 3.63 -2.13 15.88
CA THR A 222 4.51 -1.02 15.49
C THR A 222 3.70 0.09 14.83
N MET A 223 2.80 -0.25 13.88
CA MET A 223 1.92 0.74 13.25
C MET A 223 1.00 1.42 14.27
N LEU A 224 0.43 0.65 15.21
CA LEU A 224 -0.43 1.20 16.25
C LEU A 224 0.33 2.15 17.19
N PHE A 225 1.46 1.71 17.75
CA PHE A 225 2.14 2.47 18.78
C PHE A 225 3.00 3.58 18.19
N ARG A 226 3.94 3.25 17.30
CA ARG A 226 4.91 4.19 16.77
C ARG A 226 4.29 5.11 15.71
N ASP A 227 3.62 4.52 14.72
CA ASP A 227 3.18 5.26 13.54
C ASP A 227 1.84 6.01 13.78
N MET A 228 1.01 5.57 14.74
CA MET A 228 -0.23 6.27 15.11
C MET A 228 -0.13 6.99 16.45
N VAL A 229 -0.02 6.25 17.56
CA VAL A 229 -0.18 6.84 18.91
C VAL A 229 0.92 7.86 19.20
N GLU A 230 2.18 7.50 18.98
CA GLU A 230 3.32 8.40 19.21
C GLU A 230 3.39 9.53 18.18
N HIS A 231 3.33 9.18 16.89
CA HIS A 231 3.49 10.16 15.81
C HIS A 231 2.40 11.25 15.81
N TYR A 232 1.13 10.88 16.06
CA TYR A 232 0.00 11.83 16.10
C TYR A 232 -0.34 12.30 17.52
N HIS A 233 0.48 11.95 18.53
CA HIS A 233 0.27 12.34 19.93
C HIS A 233 -1.14 12.00 20.43
N ILE A 234 -1.64 10.79 20.14
CA ILE A 234 -2.99 10.37 20.54
C ILE A 234 -3.06 10.24 22.06
N GLY A 235 -3.82 11.11 22.71
CA GLY A 235 -3.97 11.13 24.18
C GLY A 235 -4.85 10.00 24.76
N ALA A 236 -5.50 9.18 23.92
CA ALA A 236 -6.28 8.04 24.36
C ALA A 236 -5.39 6.83 24.69
N SER A 237 -5.87 5.95 25.59
CA SER A 237 -5.15 4.69 25.87
C SER A 237 -4.95 3.88 24.59
N PRO A 238 -3.75 3.36 24.34
CA PRO A 238 -3.47 2.51 23.16
C PRO A 238 -4.40 1.29 23.06
N SER A 239 -4.92 0.79 24.17
CA SER A 239 -5.90 -0.31 24.17
C SER A 239 -7.23 0.09 23.52
N VAL A 240 -7.66 1.32 23.71
CA VAL A 240 -8.89 1.87 23.09
C VAL A 240 -8.69 2.05 21.59
N VAL A 241 -7.56 2.62 21.18
CA VAL A 241 -7.21 2.76 19.76
C VAL A 241 -7.13 1.38 19.08
N ARG A 242 -6.49 0.40 19.74
CA ARG A 242 -6.41 -0.99 19.28
C ARG A 242 -7.80 -1.61 19.09
N TYR A 243 -8.67 -1.44 20.09
CA TYR A 243 -10.05 -1.95 20.00
C TYR A 243 -10.79 -1.33 18.81
N PHE A 244 -10.68 0.00 18.65
CA PHE A 244 -11.27 0.71 17.53
C PHE A 244 -10.80 0.17 16.17
N LEU A 245 -9.47 0.04 15.97
CA LEU A 245 -8.90 -0.50 14.72
C LEU A 245 -9.37 -1.93 14.45
N LYS A 246 -9.44 -2.78 15.49
CA LYS A 246 -9.98 -4.13 15.37
C LYS A 246 -11.46 -4.14 14.96
N ARG A 247 -12.27 -3.21 15.48
CA ARG A 247 -13.68 -3.07 15.07
C ARG A 247 -13.81 -2.68 13.58
N VAL A 248 -12.94 -1.78 13.10
CA VAL A 248 -12.88 -1.44 11.67
C VAL A 248 -12.45 -2.66 10.84
N MET A 249 -11.40 -3.38 11.26
CA MET A 249 -10.93 -4.60 10.58
C MET A 249 -11.99 -5.72 10.56
N ASN A 250 -12.82 -5.82 11.59
CA ASN A 250 -13.90 -6.80 11.61
C ASN A 250 -15.03 -6.44 10.63
N ASN A 251 -15.21 -5.14 10.36
CA ASN A 251 -16.23 -4.62 9.44
C ASN A 251 -15.67 -4.35 8.02
N LEU A 252 -14.50 -4.89 7.66
CA LEU A 252 -13.94 -4.73 6.30
C LEU A 252 -14.98 -5.10 5.25
N THR A 253 -14.89 -4.43 4.09
CA THR A 253 -15.75 -4.61 2.92
C THR A 253 -17.22 -4.17 3.10
N LYS A 254 -17.63 -3.82 4.32
CA LYS A 254 -18.98 -3.30 4.60
C LYS A 254 -18.93 -1.80 4.93
N PRO A 255 -19.97 -1.01 4.60
CA PRO A 255 -20.03 0.38 5.00
C PRO A 255 -19.87 0.54 6.51
N THR A 256 -18.91 1.35 6.94
CA THR A 256 -18.54 1.50 8.35
C THR A 256 -19.23 2.72 8.98
N SER A 257 -20.08 2.47 9.96
CA SER A 257 -20.70 3.52 10.75
C SER A 257 -19.84 3.85 11.98
N VAL A 258 -19.12 4.98 11.94
CA VAL A 258 -18.37 5.49 13.09
C VAL A 258 -19.29 5.74 14.29
N ASN A 259 -20.55 6.14 14.04
CA ASN A 259 -21.55 6.32 15.09
C ASN A 259 -21.85 5.02 15.86
N ASN A 260 -21.93 3.88 15.17
CA ASN A 260 -22.17 2.60 15.83
C ASN A 260 -20.97 2.21 16.69
N ILE A 261 -19.74 2.36 16.17
CA ILE A 261 -18.51 2.09 16.94
C ILE A 261 -18.41 3.03 18.14
N TYR A 262 -18.76 4.31 17.99
CA TYR A 262 -18.79 5.26 19.09
C TYR A 262 -19.77 4.82 20.19
N ASN A 263 -20.99 4.42 19.82
CA ASN A 263 -22.00 3.96 20.78
C ASN A 263 -21.52 2.68 21.51
N ASP A 264 -20.86 1.76 20.81
CA ASP A 264 -20.27 0.56 21.41
C ASP A 264 -19.21 0.94 22.46
N LEU A 265 -18.29 1.82 22.12
CA LEU A 265 -17.23 2.29 23.05
C LEU A 265 -17.85 3.02 24.26
N LYS A 266 -18.83 3.87 24.03
CA LYS A 266 -19.54 4.58 25.10
C LYS A 266 -20.27 3.63 26.04
N SER A 267 -20.94 2.58 25.51
CA SER A 267 -21.62 1.58 26.33
C SER A 267 -20.66 0.79 27.23
N GLN A 268 -19.39 0.66 26.84
CA GLN A 268 -18.31 0.07 27.62
C GLN A 268 -17.67 1.03 28.62
N GLY A 269 -18.20 2.27 28.75
CA GLY A 269 -17.67 3.29 29.65
C GLY A 269 -16.39 3.96 29.19
N LEU A 270 -15.98 3.76 27.92
CA LEU A 270 -14.79 4.37 27.34
C LEU A 270 -15.06 5.80 26.92
N LYS A 271 -14.20 6.73 27.40
CA LYS A 271 -14.32 8.16 27.09
C LYS A 271 -13.58 8.50 25.80
N VAL A 272 -14.31 8.54 24.70
CA VAL A 272 -13.81 8.93 23.36
C VAL A 272 -14.81 9.87 22.71
N SER A 273 -14.35 10.83 21.91
CA SER A 273 -15.24 11.67 21.08
C SER A 273 -15.42 11.04 19.69
N LYS A 274 -16.51 11.36 19.01
CA LYS A 274 -16.70 10.95 17.61
C LYS A 274 -15.61 11.51 16.70
N ASP A 275 -15.23 12.77 16.93
CA ASP A 275 -14.21 13.45 16.14
C ASP A 275 -12.86 12.75 16.27
N SER A 276 -12.52 12.25 17.47
CA SER A 276 -11.32 11.43 17.67
C SER A 276 -11.35 10.15 16.83
N LEU A 277 -12.51 9.50 16.72
CA LEU A 277 -12.62 8.26 15.92
C LEU A 277 -12.45 8.53 14.40
N TYR A 278 -12.97 9.65 13.90
CA TYR A 278 -12.73 10.07 12.52
C TYR A 278 -11.26 10.38 12.28
N LEU A 279 -10.62 11.14 13.19
CA LEU A 279 -9.19 11.41 13.11
C LEU A 279 -8.35 10.12 13.13
N TRP A 280 -8.71 9.13 13.95
CA TRP A 280 -7.97 7.86 13.99
C TRP A 280 -8.13 7.05 12.70
N LEU A 281 -9.29 7.14 12.02
CA LEU A 281 -9.45 6.56 10.68
C LEU A 281 -8.54 7.24 9.66
N ASP A 282 -8.50 8.59 9.68
CA ASP A 282 -7.64 9.34 8.79
C ASP A 282 -6.16 9.03 9.06
N TYR A 283 -5.74 8.93 10.32
CA TYR A 283 -4.38 8.53 10.68
C TYR A 283 -4.05 7.12 10.22
N ALA A 284 -4.98 6.16 10.40
CA ALA A 284 -4.79 4.79 9.93
C ALA A 284 -4.71 4.70 8.39
N CYS A 285 -5.43 5.56 7.67
CA CYS A 285 -5.29 5.72 6.22
C CYS A 285 -3.94 6.36 5.86
N ASN A 286 -3.50 7.38 6.61
CA ASN A 286 -2.24 8.08 6.36
C ASN A 286 -1.00 7.19 6.55
N ILE A 287 -1.05 6.21 7.45
CA ILE A 287 0.02 5.20 7.58
C ILE A 287 -0.18 4.00 6.66
N PHE A 288 -1.08 4.10 5.71
CA PHE A 288 -1.41 3.04 4.76
C PHE A 288 -1.97 1.75 5.37
N MET A 289 -2.40 1.74 6.64
CA MET A 289 -3.03 0.57 7.25
C MET A 289 -4.38 0.28 6.60
N PHE A 290 -5.18 1.34 6.36
CA PHE A 290 -6.47 1.25 5.69
C PHE A 290 -6.50 2.04 4.38
N ARG A 291 -7.42 1.64 3.51
CA ARG A 291 -7.85 2.35 2.31
C ARG A 291 -9.33 2.65 2.44
N LYS A 292 -9.71 3.89 2.20
CA LYS A 292 -11.08 4.36 2.25
C LYS A 292 -11.69 4.31 0.85
N VAL A 293 -12.85 3.69 0.71
CA VAL A 293 -13.65 3.67 -0.52
C VAL A 293 -14.98 4.35 -0.24
N GLU A 294 -15.23 5.43 -0.95
CA GLU A 294 -16.46 6.21 -0.81
C GLU A 294 -17.61 5.63 -1.64
N LYS A 295 -18.83 5.97 -1.27
CA LYS A 295 -20.00 5.60 -2.05
C LYS A 295 -20.00 6.38 -3.37
N TYR A 296 -20.29 5.71 -4.47
CA TYR A 296 -20.54 6.39 -5.74
C TYR A 296 -21.88 7.14 -5.68
N ASP A 297 -21.84 8.44 -5.88
CA ASP A 297 -23.03 9.28 -6.08
C ASP A 297 -22.66 10.43 -7.03
N LYS A 298 -23.62 10.86 -7.86
CA LYS A 298 -23.45 12.03 -8.73
C LYS A 298 -23.32 13.34 -7.93
N SER A 299 -23.85 13.37 -6.72
CA SER A 299 -23.74 14.49 -5.79
C SER A 299 -22.55 14.28 -4.86
N MET A 300 -21.54 15.14 -4.92
CA MET A 300 -20.38 15.14 -4.02
C MET A 300 -20.77 15.21 -2.54
N VAL A 301 -21.85 15.93 -2.22
CA VAL A 301 -22.34 16.06 -0.83
C VAL A 301 -22.84 14.70 -0.32
N LYS A 302 -23.64 14.00 -1.14
CA LYS A 302 -24.15 12.66 -0.78
C LYS A 302 -23.02 11.64 -0.71
N GLN A 303 -22.06 11.68 -1.63
CA GLN A 303 -20.88 10.84 -1.62
C GLN A 303 -20.12 10.96 -0.30
N ARG A 304 -19.78 12.20 0.11
CA ARG A 304 -19.02 12.47 1.36
C ARG A 304 -19.79 12.17 2.63
N SER A 305 -21.12 12.31 2.63
CA SER A 305 -21.95 12.06 3.81
C SER A 305 -22.29 10.57 4.02
N ALA A 306 -22.11 9.73 3.01
CA ALA A 306 -22.35 8.30 3.10
C ALA A 306 -21.25 7.60 3.92
N PRO A 307 -21.58 6.52 4.67
CA PRO A 307 -20.57 5.68 5.30
C PRO A 307 -19.60 5.11 4.26
N ALA A 308 -18.30 5.19 4.52
CA ALA A 308 -17.29 4.60 3.64
C ALA A 308 -17.07 3.10 3.94
N LYS A 309 -16.66 2.35 2.92
CA LYS A 309 -16.03 1.03 3.10
C LYS A 309 -14.54 1.20 3.38
N TYR A 310 -13.96 0.28 4.14
CA TYR A 310 -12.52 0.25 4.40
C TYR A 310 -11.94 -1.09 3.98
N TYR A 311 -10.73 -1.02 3.42
CA TYR A 311 -9.92 -2.17 3.02
C TYR A 311 -8.59 -2.09 3.72
N VAL A 312 -8.01 -3.21 4.09
CA VAL A 312 -6.69 -3.26 4.74
C VAL A 312 -5.60 -3.44 3.68
N ALA A 313 -4.43 -2.84 3.91
CA ALA A 313 -3.31 -2.93 2.98
C ALA A 313 -2.84 -4.38 2.74
N ASP A 314 -3.09 -5.26 3.70
CA ASP A 314 -2.83 -6.69 3.58
C ASP A 314 -3.79 -7.46 4.50
N ILE A 315 -4.49 -8.45 3.94
CA ILE A 315 -5.49 -9.21 4.69
C ILE A 315 -4.90 -9.99 5.87
N ALA A 316 -3.63 -10.36 5.80
CA ALA A 316 -2.97 -11.08 6.88
C ALA A 316 -2.79 -10.25 8.15
N LEU A 317 -2.74 -8.92 8.07
CA LEU A 317 -2.79 -8.07 9.26
C LEU A 317 -4.07 -8.27 10.07
N ARG A 318 -5.22 -8.37 9.36
CA ARG A 318 -6.50 -8.69 9.99
C ARG A 318 -6.47 -10.09 10.61
N ASN A 319 -6.02 -11.08 9.84
CA ASN A 319 -5.98 -12.48 10.27
C ASN A 319 -5.09 -12.70 11.51
N ALA A 320 -4.03 -11.90 11.67
CA ALA A 320 -3.13 -12.00 12.82
C ALA A 320 -3.70 -11.42 14.13
N VAL A 321 -4.70 -10.52 14.05
CA VAL A 321 -5.21 -9.77 15.21
C VAL A 321 -6.67 -10.05 15.54
N LEU A 322 -7.41 -10.73 14.64
CA LEU A 322 -8.79 -11.17 14.83
C LEU A 322 -8.89 -12.68 14.79
N LEU A 323 -9.93 -13.22 15.43
CA LEU A 323 -10.26 -14.64 15.31
C LEU A 323 -10.92 -14.89 13.94
N PRO A 324 -10.62 -16.03 13.28
CA PRO A 324 -11.24 -16.40 12.02
C PRO A 324 -12.75 -16.57 12.14
N GLU A 325 -13.47 -16.07 11.13
CA GLU A 325 -14.92 -16.24 10.98
C GLU A 325 -15.25 -16.97 9.66
N SER A 326 -16.44 -17.55 9.56
CA SER A 326 -16.86 -18.31 8.35
C SER A 326 -16.97 -17.45 7.08
N GLU A 327 -17.23 -16.14 7.23
CA GLU A 327 -17.38 -15.19 6.11
C GLU A 327 -16.03 -14.59 5.64
N ASP A 328 -14.93 -14.94 6.27
CA ASP A 328 -13.64 -14.29 6.05
C ASP A 328 -13.05 -14.51 4.65
N ALA A 329 -13.38 -15.64 4.01
CA ALA A 329 -12.93 -15.93 2.64
C ALA A 329 -13.45 -14.90 1.62
N GLY A 330 -14.74 -14.51 1.74
CA GLY A 330 -15.34 -13.48 0.88
C GLY A 330 -14.70 -12.10 1.11
N LYS A 331 -14.53 -11.71 2.37
CA LYS A 331 -13.86 -10.44 2.74
C LYS A 331 -12.42 -10.41 2.23
N ALA A 332 -11.70 -11.53 2.34
CA ALA A 332 -10.32 -11.62 1.85
C ALA A 332 -10.27 -11.45 0.33
N LEU A 333 -11.14 -12.12 -0.41
CA LEU A 333 -11.22 -12.02 -1.86
C LEU A 333 -11.53 -10.57 -2.29
N GLU A 334 -12.55 -9.93 -1.69
CA GLU A 334 -12.93 -8.56 -2.01
C GLU A 334 -11.79 -7.57 -1.68
N ASN A 335 -11.09 -7.76 -0.55
CA ASN A 335 -9.94 -6.93 -0.20
C ASN A 335 -8.78 -7.08 -1.22
N ILE A 336 -8.52 -8.29 -1.70
CA ILE A 336 -7.48 -8.55 -2.70
C ILE A 336 -7.88 -7.95 -4.05
N VAL A 337 -9.16 -8.07 -4.45
CA VAL A 337 -9.68 -7.41 -5.66
C VAL A 337 -9.49 -5.90 -5.57
N TYR A 338 -9.83 -5.29 -4.43
CA TYR A 338 -9.60 -3.86 -4.21
C TYR A 338 -8.13 -3.48 -4.42
N LEU A 339 -7.19 -4.22 -3.80
CA LEU A 339 -5.76 -3.93 -3.92
C LEU A 339 -5.25 -4.11 -5.36
N ASN A 340 -5.77 -5.09 -6.10
CA ASN A 340 -5.43 -5.26 -7.51
C ASN A 340 -5.94 -4.08 -8.36
N LEU A 341 -7.17 -3.62 -8.11
CA LEU A 341 -7.69 -2.41 -8.76
C LEU A 341 -6.83 -1.18 -8.43
N GLU A 342 -6.51 -0.95 -7.16
CA GLU A 342 -5.72 0.21 -6.73
C GLU A 342 -4.33 0.26 -7.40
N ARG A 343 -3.70 -0.89 -7.65
CA ARG A 343 -2.40 -0.97 -8.36
C ARG A 343 -2.47 -0.53 -9.81
N THR A 344 -3.64 -0.58 -10.44
CA THR A 344 -3.82 -0.26 -11.88
C THR A 344 -4.35 1.14 -12.13
N LEU A 345 -4.68 1.89 -11.09
CA LEU A 345 -5.26 3.24 -11.20
C LEU A 345 -4.20 4.30 -11.45
N GLY A 346 -4.54 5.25 -12.33
CA GLY A 346 -3.84 6.52 -12.49
C GLY A 346 -4.34 7.59 -11.52
N GLU A 347 -3.72 8.76 -11.54
CA GLU A 347 -4.04 9.88 -10.63
C GLU A 347 -5.48 10.39 -10.76
N GLU A 348 -6.06 10.34 -11.95
CA GLU A 348 -7.44 10.80 -12.23
C GLU A 348 -8.50 9.71 -12.06
N ASP A 349 -8.09 8.50 -11.74
CA ASP A 349 -8.98 7.35 -11.61
C ASP A 349 -9.51 7.22 -10.18
N GLY A 350 -10.61 6.47 -10.01
CA GLY A 350 -11.21 6.27 -8.70
C GLY A 350 -11.96 4.96 -8.56
N ILE A 351 -11.93 4.43 -7.35
CA ILE A 351 -12.73 3.27 -6.96
C ILE A 351 -13.79 3.72 -5.96
N PHE A 352 -15.03 3.34 -6.23
CA PHE A 352 -16.18 3.62 -5.37
C PHE A 352 -16.96 2.33 -5.16
N TYR A 353 -17.79 2.25 -4.14
CA TYR A 353 -18.85 1.25 -4.05
C TYR A 353 -20.20 1.89 -4.39
N PHE A 354 -21.14 1.10 -4.85
CA PHE A 354 -22.49 1.57 -5.13
C PHE A 354 -23.49 0.87 -4.23
N TYR A 355 -24.46 1.62 -3.72
CA TYR A 355 -25.57 1.08 -2.94
C TYR A 355 -26.78 2.00 -3.01
N GLU A 356 -27.89 1.47 -3.53
CA GLU A 356 -29.23 2.06 -3.42
C GLU A 356 -30.22 0.98 -2.96
N SER A 357 -30.76 0.20 -3.91
CA SER A 357 -31.59 -0.98 -3.62
C SER A 357 -30.78 -2.27 -3.53
N LYS A 358 -29.69 -2.34 -4.32
CA LYS A 358 -28.73 -3.43 -4.35
C LYS A 358 -27.32 -2.86 -4.33
N GLU A 359 -26.37 -3.66 -3.85
CA GLU A 359 -24.97 -3.27 -3.73
C GLU A 359 -24.18 -3.71 -4.96
N CYS A 360 -23.27 -2.83 -5.45
CA CYS A 360 -22.17 -3.20 -6.34
C CYS A 360 -20.86 -2.89 -5.62
N ASP A 361 -20.00 -3.90 -5.50
CA ASP A 361 -18.78 -3.80 -4.68
C ASP A 361 -17.84 -2.73 -5.17
N PHE A 362 -17.61 -2.66 -6.50
CA PHE A 362 -16.75 -1.63 -7.07
C PHE A 362 -17.33 -1.01 -8.34
N VAL A 363 -17.28 0.31 -8.36
CA VAL A 363 -17.50 1.18 -9.52
C VAL A 363 -16.15 1.80 -9.84
N VAL A 364 -15.53 1.36 -10.91
CA VAL A 364 -14.21 1.86 -11.34
C VAL A 364 -14.40 3.00 -12.32
N LYS A 365 -13.90 4.18 -11.96
CA LYS A 365 -13.94 5.38 -12.77
C LYS A 365 -12.56 5.63 -13.36
N LYS A 366 -12.45 5.80 -14.68
CA LYS A 366 -11.24 6.23 -15.38
C LYS A 366 -11.47 7.60 -15.99
N GLY A 367 -10.74 8.59 -15.46
CA GLY A 367 -11.01 9.99 -15.73
C GLY A 367 -12.46 10.35 -15.38
N GLU A 368 -13.24 10.85 -16.34
CA GLU A 368 -14.65 11.24 -16.10
C GLU A 368 -15.68 10.11 -16.26
N ARG A 369 -15.28 8.95 -16.78
CA ARG A 369 -16.21 7.86 -17.14
C ARG A 369 -16.12 6.70 -16.17
N VAL A 370 -17.28 6.09 -15.87
CA VAL A 370 -17.31 4.77 -15.24
C VAL A 370 -16.91 3.73 -16.31
N ALA A 371 -15.77 3.10 -16.09
CA ALA A 371 -15.19 2.13 -17.03
C ALA A 371 -15.71 0.71 -16.78
N GLU A 372 -15.83 0.31 -15.52
CA GLU A 372 -16.19 -1.05 -15.13
C GLU A 372 -17.04 -1.06 -13.86
N LEU A 373 -17.94 -2.04 -13.78
CA LEU A 373 -18.70 -2.41 -12.58
C LEU A 373 -18.26 -3.80 -12.16
N ILE A 374 -17.88 -3.96 -10.88
CA ILE A 374 -17.30 -5.22 -10.42
C ILE A 374 -18.02 -5.70 -9.16
N GLN A 375 -18.38 -6.97 -9.18
CA GLN A 375 -18.91 -7.72 -8.06
C GLN A 375 -17.89 -8.80 -7.66
N VAL A 376 -17.87 -9.17 -6.38
CA VAL A 376 -16.92 -10.15 -5.87
C VAL A 376 -17.64 -11.20 -5.05
N CYS A 377 -17.57 -12.45 -5.46
CA CYS A 377 -18.08 -13.55 -4.66
C CYS A 377 -17.15 -14.77 -4.75
N TRP A 378 -17.05 -15.54 -3.68
CA TRP A 378 -16.20 -16.72 -3.67
C TRP A 378 -16.63 -17.75 -4.72
N THR A 379 -17.94 -17.97 -4.82
CA THR A 379 -18.56 -18.84 -5.82
C THR A 379 -19.87 -18.21 -6.26
N LEU A 380 -20.07 -18.06 -7.57
CA LEU A 380 -21.34 -17.67 -8.16
C LEU A 380 -22.21 -18.93 -8.30
N ASN A 381 -23.41 -18.93 -7.72
CA ASN A 381 -24.36 -20.04 -7.74
C ASN A 381 -25.81 -19.49 -7.76
N ASP A 382 -26.78 -20.38 -7.85
CA ASP A 382 -28.22 -20.02 -7.94
C ASP A 382 -28.68 -19.22 -6.71
N ASP A 383 -28.12 -19.44 -5.52
CA ASP A 383 -28.53 -18.77 -4.28
C ASP A 383 -28.10 -17.30 -4.24
N ASN A 384 -26.98 -16.93 -4.89
CA ASN A 384 -26.43 -15.58 -4.86
C ASN A 384 -26.44 -14.84 -6.21
N ALA A 385 -26.62 -15.55 -7.33
CA ALA A 385 -26.55 -14.97 -8.68
C ALA A 385 -27.48 -13.76 -8.86
N GLU A 386 -28.71 -13.83 -8.34
CA GLU A 386 -29.65 -12.71 -8.46
C GLU A 386 -29.21 -11.47 -7.68
N ARG A 387 -28.55 -11.65 -6.56
CA ARG A 387 -27.98 -10.57 -5.76
C ARG A 387 -26.81 -9.94 -6.49
N GLU A 388 -25.83 -10.75 -6.91
CA GLU A 388 -24.59 -10.26 -7.54
C GLU A 388 -24.85 -9.59 -8.90
N ILE A 389 -25.64 -10.25 -9.76
CA ILE A 389 -26.00 -9.69 -11.07
C ILE A 389 -26.91 -8.46 -10.89
N GLY A 390 -27.83 -8.51 -9.93
CA GLY A 390 -28.72 -7.39 -9.63
C GLY A 390 -28.00 -6.14 -9.15
N GLY A 391 -26.87 -6.30 -8.44
CA GLY A 391 -25.97 -5.19 -8.05
C GLY A 391 -25.36 -4.49 -9.27
N LEU A 392 -24.85 -5.28 -10.21
CA LEU A 392 -24.32 -4.75 -11.47
C LEU A 392 -25.39 -4.01 -12.29
N ILE A 393 -26.59 -4.59 -12.40
CA ILE A 393 -27.72 -3.97 -13.13
C ILE A 393 -28.13 -2.65 -12.47
N ALA A 394 -28.24 -2.61 -11.14
CA ALA A 394 -28.59 -1.40 -10.40
C ALA A 394 -27.54 -0.29 -10.61
N ALA A 395 -26.26 -0.62 -10.48
CA ALA A 395 -25.17 0.31 -10.73
C ALA A 395 -25.12 0.79 -12.19
N SER A 396 -25.34 -0.11 -13.17
CA SER A 396 -25.40 0.22 -14.59
C SER A 396 -26.51 1.22 -14.92
N SER A 397 -27.69 1.09 -14.31
CA SER A 397 -28.82 1.99 -14.54
C SER A 397 -28.49 3.44 -14.17
N VAL A 398 -27.66 3.65 -13.15
CA VAL A 398 -27.25 4.99 -12.64
C VAL A 398 -26.02 5.53 -13.36
N THR A 399 -25.04 4.65 -13.64
CA THR A 399 -23.76 5.04 -14.22
C THR A 399 -23.77 5.07 -15.76
N GLY A 400 -24.65 4.30 -16.38
CA GLY A 400 -24.68 4.06 -17.82
C GLY A 400 -23.62 3.06 -18.31
N CYS A 401 -22.77 2.52 -17.43
CA CYS A 401 -21.76 1.54 -17.78
C CYS A 401 -22.39 0.19 -18.15
N LYS A 402 -21.96 -0.39 -19.28
CA LYS A 402 -22.46 -1.67 -19.80
C LYS A 402 -21.45 -2.83 -19.67
N GLN A 403 -20.36 -2.59 -18.95
CA GLN A 403 -19.31 -3.58 -18.69
C GLN A 403 -19.38 -4.00 -17.24
N GLY A 404 -19.78 -5.24 -17.00
CA GLY A 404 -19.83 -5.86 -15.68
C GLY A 404 -18.83 -7.00 -15.55
N LYS A 405 -18.18 -7.13 -14.41
CA LYS A 405 -17.35 -8.27 -14.04
C LYS A 405 -17.82 -8.88 -12.74
N ILE A 406 -17.73 -10.20 -12.63
CA ILE A 406 -17.88 -10.92 -11.36
C ILE A 406 -16.59 -11.67 -11.11
N ILE A 407 -15.84 -11.20 -10.11
CA ILE A 407 -14.58 -11.85 -9.73
C ILE A 407 -14.88 -12.96 -8.74
N THR A 408 -14.46 -14.17 -9.10
CA THR A 408 -14.69 -15.38 -8.28
C THR A 408 -13.37 -16.04 -7.90
N PHE A 409 -13.46 -17.02 -7.01
CA PHE A 409 -12.28 -17.84 -6.68
C PHE A 409 -11.75 -18.60 -7.91
N SER A 410 -12.61 -19.21 -8.76
CA SER A 410 -12.12 -20.09 -9.84
C SER A 410 -13.03 -20.23 -11.05
N GLN A 411 -14.19 -19.57 -11.07
CA GLN A 411 -15.17 -19.75 -12.13
C GLN A 411 -14.88 -18.84 -13.33
N ARG A 412 -15.30 -19.30 -14.51
CA ARG A 412 -15.22 -18.55 -15.77
C ARG A 412 -16.50 -18.74 -16.57
N GLU A 413 -17.14 -17.64 -16.90
CA GLU A 413 -18.34 -17.59 -17.76
C GLU A 413 -18.46 -16.21 -18.39
N THR A 414 -19.16 -16.09 -19.50
CA THR A 414 -19.53 -14.79 -20.08
C THR A 414 -20.96 -14.88 -20.57
N PHE A 415 -21.78 -13.92 -20.17
CA PHE A 415 -23.18 -13.82 -20.59
C PHE A 415 -23.63 -12.37 -20.65
N GLU A 416 -24.80 -12.15 -21.23
CA GLU A 416 -25.45 -10.83 -21.29
C GLU A 416 -26.75 -10.87 -20.51
N ARG A 417 -27.02 -9.86 -19.67
CA ARG A 417 -28.27 -9.71 -18.95
C ARG A 417 -28.65 -8.25 -18.79
N ASP A 418 -29.89 -7.90 -19.17
CA ASP A 418 -30.45 -6.54 -19.13
C ASP A 418 -29.57 -5.50 -19.86
N GLY A 419 -28.99 -5.92 -20.99
CA GLY A 419 -28.12 -5.09 -21.83
C GLY A 419 -26.76 -4.75 -21.22
N ILE A 420 -26.31 -5.59 -20.24
CA ILE A 420 -24.99 -5.53 -19.65
C ILE A 420 -24.25 -6.81 -20.01
N ARG A 421 -23.05 -6.67 -20.56
CA ARG A 421 -22.12 -7.78 -20.77
C ARG A 421 -21.42 -8.08 -19.44
N ILE A 422 -21.60 -9.28 -18.95
CA ILE A 422 -21.04 -9.74 -17.66
C ILE A 422 -19.99 -10.83 -17.94
N GLU A 423 -18.78 -10.60 -17.46
CA GLU A 423 -17.68 -11.54 -17.50
C GLU A 423 -17.40 -12.06 -16.08
N VAL A 424 -17.56 -13.36 -15.87
CA VAL A 424 -17.17 -14.06 -14.65
C VAL A 424 -15.74 -14.56 -14.84
N MET A 425 -14.84 -14.23 -13.96
CA MET A 425 -13.43 -14.59 -14.09
C MET A 425 -12.78 -14.94 -12.74
N PRO A 426 -11.79 -15.86 -12.74
CA PRO A 426 -11.05 -16.17 -11.53
C PRO A 426 -10.12 -15.03 -11.15
N ILE A 427 -9.91 -14.85 -9.84
CA ILE A 427 -9.08 -13.76 -9.29
C ILE A 427 -7.66 -13.70 -9.85
N TRP A 428 -7.03 -14.84 -10.13
CA TRP A 428 -5.66 -14.88 -10.67
C TRP A 428 -5.53 -14.48 -12.14
N GLU A 429 -6.62 -14.16 -12.81
CA GLU A 429 -6.63 -13.60 -14.16
C GLU A 429 -6.83 -12.09 -14.17
N MET A 430 -7.07 -11.51 -13.01
CA MET A 430 -7.25 -10.08 -12.84
C MET A 430 -5.91 -9.30 -12.85
N GLU A 431 -4.78 -9.96 -12.62
CA GLU A 431 -3.43 -9.37 -12.54
C GLU A 431 -2.70 -9.33 -13.90
#